data_ea731dd85dcf7fe1951399a1dd58aef2
#
_entry.id   ea731dd85dcf7fe1951399a1dd58aef2
#
_cell.length_a   1.000
_cell.length_b   1.000
_cell.length_c   1.000
_cell.angle_alpha   90.00
_cell.angle_beta   90.00
_cell.angle_gamma   90.00
#
_symmetry.space_group_name_H-M   'P 1'
#
loop_
_entity.id
_entity.type
_entity.pdbx_description
1 polymer ?
#
loop_
_entity_poly.entity_id
_entity_poly.type
_entity_poly.pdbx_seq_one_letter_code
_entity_poly.pdbx_strand_id
1 'polypeptide(L)'
;MTAKTSRIVIKTFIKTALKDSDESPERCSRNLVDMALNFANGRFQQSFFEISRAMLNNENSPYYPLIEDVLKHMDKEKLIDFGLNIGYNGCTTGAHMIRKLKRTEDINVPWLLSLVIDTSQPDFITKYDSVLKQGKELGIYTYFLYTKDDPAEILPLIQNNPDCAIILLCDPSRITEELAEKSEALNNVLFAVKYDDQAEAACLVLRDHRLLYSLYHLYSEEDRDEILAGTYFRFAEEMHCPFAAVFSNVDCSIETR
;
A
#
# COMPACT_ATOMS: atom_id res chain seq x y z
N MET A 1 -21.27 16.76 -6.90
CA MET A 1 -20.66 16.31 -5.61
C MET A 1 -19.18 16.59 -5.69
N THR A 2 -18.55 17.18 -4.66
CA THR A 2 -17.10 17.42 -4.66
C THR A 2 -16.34 16.10 -4.43
N ALA A 3 -15.08 16.01 -4.87
CA ALA A 3 -14.25 14.82 -4.63
C ALA A 3 -14.18 14.45 -3.13
N LYS A 4 -14.07 15.46 -2.26
CA LYS A 4 -14.05 15.28 -0.80
C LYS A 4 -15.36 14.66 -0.27
N THR A 5 -16.50 15.12 -0.76
CA THR A 5 -17.83 14.59 -0.37
C THR A 5 -17.98 13.13 -0.83
N SER A 6 -17.55 12.81 -2.06
CA SER A 6 -17.60 11.45 -2.59
C SER A 6 -16.72 10.49 -1.77
N ARG A 7 -15.51 10.91 -1.35
CA ARG A 7 -14.63 10.11 -0.50
C ARG A 7 -15.27 9.77 0.84
N ILE A 8 -15.94 10.73 1.49
CA ILE A 8 -16.62 10.52 2.77
C ILE A 8 -17.77 9.51 2.61
N VAL A 9 -18.56 9.63 1.55
CA VAL A 9 -19.65 8.70 1.25
C VAL A 9 -19.12 7.29 1.03
N ILE A 10 -18.10 7.13 0.21
CA ILE A 10 -17.47 5.82 -0.05
C ILE A 10 -16.92 5.23 1.26
N LYS A 11 -16.21 6.03 2.08
CA LYS A 11 -15.69 5.59 3.39
C LYS A 11 -16.82 5.06 4.29
N THR A 12 -17.96 5.74 4.32
CA THR A 12 -19.12 5.33 5.12
C THR A 12 -19.67 3.99 4.64
N PHE A 13 -19.78 3.80 3.32
CA PHE A 13 -20.24 2.54 2.75
C PHE A 13 -19.30 1.39 3.07
N ILE A 14 -17.97 1.59 2.91
CA ILE A 14 -16.96 0.57 3.25
C ILE A 14 -17.07 0.20 4.73
N LYS A 15 -17.15 1.20 5.63
CA LYS A 15 -17.31 0.94 7.07
C LYS A 15 -18.57 0.13 7.39
N THR A 16 -19.65 0.42 6.70
CA THR A 16 -20.91 -0.32 6.87
C THR A 16 -20.77 -1.76 6.36
N ALA A 17 -20.12 -1.96 5.22
CA ALA A 17 -19.89 -3.30 4.67
C ALA A 17 -18.95 -4.15 5.56
N LEU A 18 -18.00 -3.50 6.25
CA LEU A 18 -17.05 -4.18 7.13
C LEU A 18 -17.59 -4.49 8.54
N LYS A 19 -18.80 -4.04 8.90
CA LYS A 19 -19.36 -4.29 10.25
C LYS A 19 -19.49 -5.77 10.54
N ASP A 20 -19.94 -6.54 9.58
CA ASP A 20 -20.21 -7.98 9.72
C ASP A 20 -19.03 -8.85 9.25
N SER A 21 -17.84 -8.24 9.06
CA SER A 21 -16.67 -8.95 8.52
C SER A 21 -16.15 -10.06 9.43
N ASP A 22 -16.38 -9.96 10.74
CA ASP A 22 -15.96 -10.97 11.71
C ASP A 22 -16.87 -12.21 11.70
N GLU A 23 -18.14 -12.06 11.25
CA GLU A 23 -19.12 -13.15 11.17
C GLU A 23 -19.10 -13.83 9.78
N SER A 24 -18.81 -13.07 8.74
CA SER A 24 -18.86 -13.56 7.34
C SER A 24 -17.89 -12.81 6.43
N PRO A 25 -16.57 -13.07 6.56
CA PRO A 25 -15.53 -12.37 5.79
C PRO A 25 -15.69 -12.57 4.28
N GLU A 26 -16.14 -13.74 3.81
CA GLU A 26 -16.34 -14.03 2.39
C GLU A 26 -17.49 -13.20 1.79
N ARG A 27 -18.61 -13.12 2.53
CA ARG A 27 -19.76 -12.29 2.11
C ARG A 27 -19.39 -10.81 2.10
N CYS A 28 -18.66 -10.37 3.12
CA CYS A 28 -18.17 -9.02 3.23
C CYS A 28 -17.28 -8.66 2.03
N SER A 29 -16.34 -9.52 1.68
CA SER A 29 -15.42 -9.32 0.56
C SER A 29 -16.15 -9.21 -0.77
N ARG A 30 -17.09 -10.10 -1.05
CA ARG A 30 -17.94 -10.02 -2.26
C ARG A 30 -18.72 -8.73 -2.33
N ASN A 31 -19.37 -8.34 -1.24
CA ASN A 31 -20.14 -7.10 -1.16
C ASN A 31 -19.26 -5.87 -1.41
N LEU A 32 -18.03 -5.85 -0.88
CA LEU A 32 -17.07 -4.78 -1.11
C LEU A 32 -16.66 -4.67 -2.58
N VAL A 33 -16.40 -5.78 -3.24
CA VAL A 33 -16.05 -5.81 -4.67
C VAL A 33 -17.23 -5.37 -5.53
N ASP A 34 -18.44 -5.87 -5.26
CA ASP A 34 -19.65 -5.47 -6.00
C ASP A 34 -19.95 -3.97 -5.81
N MET A 35 -19.76 -3.46 -4.60
CA MET A 35 -19.89 -2.04 -4.32
C MET A 35 -18.81 -1.24 -5.07
N ALA A 36 -17.56 -1.69 -5.07
CA ALA A 36 -16.47 -1.02 -5.76
C ALA A 36 -16.71 -0.96 -7.28
N LEU A 37 -17.30 -2.01 -7.88
CA LEU A 37 -17.75 -2.00 -9.28
C LEU A 37 -18.76 -0.90 -9.58
N ASN A 38 -19.69 -0.63 -8.68
CA ASN A 38 -20.68 0.44 -8.85
C ASN A 38 -20.05 1.85 -8.81
N PHE A 39 -18.91 2.00 -8.17
CA PHE A 39 -18.15 3.26 -8.10
C PHE A 39 -16.98 3.31 -9.09
N ALA A 40 -16.66 2.19 -9.76
CA ALA A 40 -15.56 2.10 -10.70
C ALA A 40 -15.77 3.08 -11.87
N ASN A 41 -14.76 3.89 -12.14
CA ASN A 41 -14.78 4.86 -13.21
C ASN A 41 -13.61 4.63 -14.16
N GLY A 42 -13.94 4.18 -15.37
CA GLY A 42 -12.99 3.91 -16.41
C GLY A 42 -12.55 2.44 -16.51
N ARG A 43 -12.06 2.08 -17.68
CA ARG A 43 -11.80 0.69 -18.09
C ARG A 43 -10.88 -0.07 -17.13
N PHE A 44 -9.84 0.58 -16.60
CA PHE A 44 -8.87 -0.08 -15.71
C PHE A 44 -9.54 -0.53 -14.39
N GLN A 45 -10.26 0.36 -13.72
CA GLN A 45 -10.94 0.02 -12.45
C GLN A 45 -12.02 -1.03 -12.67
N GLN A 46 -12.81 -0.92 -13.72
CA GLN A 46 -13.83 -1.92 -14.05
C GLN A 46 -13.21 -3.29 -14.26
N SER A 47 -12.19 -3.41 -15.12
CA SER A 47 -11.48 -4.68 -15.32
C SER A 47 -10.90 -5.26 -14.04
N PHE A 48 -10.29 -4.42 -13.20
CA PHE A 48 -9.71 -4.87 -11.93
C PHE A 48 -10.79 -5.47 -11.00
N PHE A 49 -11.91 -4.79 -10.79
CA PHE A 49 -12.96 -5.29 -9.92
C PHE A 49 -13.75 -6.45 -10.54
N GLU A 50 -13.88 -6.51 -11.86
CA GLU A 50 -14.48 -7.68 -12.55
C GLU A 50 -13.62 -8.94 -12.36
N ILE A 51 -12.30 -8.83 -12.46
CA ILE A 51 -11.37 -9.93 -12.19
C ILE A 51 -11.46 -10.33 -10.71
N SER A 52 -11.42 -9.36 -9.79
CA SER A 52 -11.56 -9.63 -8.36
C SER A 52 -12.87 -10.35 -8.03
N ARG A 53 -13.98 -9.92 -8.64
CA ARG A 53 -15.28 -10.59 -8.49
C ARG A 53 -15.25 -12.02 -9.02
N ALA A 54 -14.63 -12.25 -10.18
CA ALA A 54 -14.50 -13.59 -10.74
C ALA A 54 -13.69 -14.52 -9.83
N MET A 55 -12.60 -14.01 -9.23
CA MET A 55 -11.79 -14.74 -8.25
C MET A 55 -12.60 -15.11 -7.00
N LEU A 56 -13.42 -14.19 -6.47
CA LEU A 56 -14.23 -14.39 -5.26
C LEU A 56 -15.56 -15.15 -5.52
N ASN A 57 -15.94 -15.38 -6.77
CA ASN A 57 -17.08 -16.25 -7.10
C ASN A 57 -16.75 -17.74 -6.91
N ASN A 58 -15.47 -18.10 -6.83
CA ASN A 58 -15.04 -19.45 -6.48
C ASN A 58 -15.06 -19.58 -4.94
N GLU A 59 -15.93 -20.41 -4.40
CA GLU A 59 -16.06 -20.66 -2.94
C GLU A 59 -14.75 -21.22 -2.32
N ASN A 60 -13.90 -21.86 -3.12
CA ASN A 60 -12.59 -22.36 -2.71
C ASN A 60 -11.45 -21.40 -3.10
N SER A 61 -11.73 -20.12 -3.28
CA SER A 61 -10.71 -19.14 -3.63
C SER A 61 -9.63 -19.04 -2.54
N PRO A 62 -8.34 -19.12 -2.90
CA PRO A 62 -7.24 -18.98 -1.95
C PRO A 62 -7.18 -17.57 -1.34
N TYR A 63 -7.90 -16.61 -1.89
CA TYR A 63 -7.99 -15.25 -1.35
C TYR A 63 -8.86 -15.15 -0.10
N TYR A 64 -9.79 -16.07 0.16
CA TYR A 64 -10.64 -15.98 1.34
C TYR A 64 -9.86 -16.12 2.66
N PRO A 65 -9.00 -17.11 2.85
CA PRO A 65 -8.16 -17.20 4.05
C PRO A 65 -7.29 -15.96 4.24
N LEU A 66 -6.72 -15.42 3.16
CA LEU A 66 -5.90 -14.20 3.22
C LEU A 66 -6.73 -12.98 3.66
N ILE A 67 -7.93 -12.80 3.07
CA ILE A 67 -8.81 -11.67 3.42
C ILE A 67 -9.29 -11.81 4.86
N GLU A 68 -9.66 -13.00 5.30
CA GLU A 68 -10.04 -13.26 6.70
C GLU A 68 -8.92 -12.90 7.66
N ASP A 69 -7.70 -13.33 7.37
CA ASP A 69 -6.53 -13.00 8.19
C ASP A 69 -6.27 -11.51 8.25
N VAL A 70 -6.29 -10.82 7.11
CA VAL A 70 -6.12 -9.36 7.03
C VAL A 70 -7.18 -8.63 7.86
N LEU A 71 -8.45 -8.99 7.73
CA LEU A 71 -9.54 -8.35 8.45
C LEU A 71 -9.49 -8.59 9.96
N LYS A 72 -8.93 -9.73 10.39
CA LYS A 72 -8.80 -10.11 11.79
C LYS A 72 -7.60 -9.45 12.47
N HIS A 73 -6.46 -9.35 11.78
CA HIS A 73 -5.19 -8.97 12.40
C HIS A 73 -4.72 -7.56 12.08
N MET A 74 -5.24 -6.91 11.02
CA MET A 74 -4.92 -5.52 10.72
C MET A 74 -6.00 -4.56 11.23
N ASP A 75 -5.61 -3.34 11.55
CA ASP A 75 -6.58 -2.32 11.96
C ASP A 75 -7.48 -1.92 10.79
N LYS A 76 -8.81 -2.01 10.99
CA LYS A 76 -9.81 -1.75 9.95
C LYS A 76 -9.80 -0.30 9.46
N GLU A 77 -9.52 0.69 10.33
CA GLU A 77 -9.43 2.10 9.91
C GLU A 77 -8.20 2.34 9.02
N LYS A 78 -7.06 1.70 9.34
CA LYS A 78 -5.86 1.75 8.52
C LYS A 78 -6.09 1.13 7.14
N LEU A 79 -6.72 -0.05 7.08
CA LEU A 79 -7.10 -0.69 5.82
C LEU A 79 -7.98 0.22 4.96
N ILE A 80 -9.01 0.83 5.57
CA ILE A 80 -9.94 1.72 4.87
C ILE A 80 -9.23 2.98 4.37
N ASP A 81 -8.49 3.67 5.23
CA ASP A 81 -7.87 4.95 4.86
C ASP A 81 -6.75 4.76 3.84
N PHE A 82 -5.89 3.77 4.03
CA PHE A 82 -4.85 3.43 3.07
C PHE A 82 -5.45 2.99 1.71
N GLY A 83 -6.45 2.11 1.74
CA GLY A 83 -7.15 1.65 0.53
C GLY A 83 -7.83 2.80 -0.22
N LEU A 84 -8.46 3.75 0.49
CA LEU A 84 -9.05 4.94 -0.12
C LEU A 84 -7.99 5.89 -0.68
N ASN A 85 -6.83 6.01 -0.04
CA ASN A 85 -5.75 6.84 -0.55
C ASN A 85 -5.19 6.29 -1.86
N ILE A 86 -5.00 4.98 -1.99
CA ILE A 86 -4.61 4.36 -3.26
C ILE A 86 -5.77 4.40 -4.28
N GLY A 87 -6.92 3.83 -3.91
CA GLY A 87 -8.01 3.58 -4.85
C GLY A 87 -8.73 4.85 -5.27
N TYR A 88 -9.18 5.66 -4.30
CA TYR A 88 -9.96 6.85 -4.60
C TYR A 88 -9.06 8.06 -4.90
N ASN A 89 -8.12 8.40 -4.00
CA ASN A 89 -7.26 9.57 -4.21
C ASN A 89 -6.30 9.35 -5.39
N GLY A 90 -5.58 8.22 -5.43
CA GLY A 90 -4.60 7.92 -6.48
C GLY A 90 -5.25 7.51 -7.80
N CYS A 91 -5.95 6.36 -7.81
CA CYS A 91 -6.45 5.76 -9.06
C CYS A 91 -7.71 6.43 -9.64
N THR A 92 -8.42 7.27 -8.88
CA THR A 92 -9.59 8.00 -9.39
C THR A 92 -9.30 9.49 -9.55
N THR A 93 -9.14 10.22 -8.46
CA THR A 93 -8.96 11.68 -8.47
C THR A 93 -7.63 12.06 -9.11
N GLY A 94 -6.54 11.52 -8.63
CA GLY A 94 -5.19 11.79 -9.13
C GLY A 94 -5.03 11.38 -10.59
N ALA A 95 -5.47 10.17 -10.94
CA ALA A 95 -5.42 9.70 -12.31
C ALA A 95 -6.24 10.58 -13.28
N HIS A 96 -7.35 11.19 -12.80
CA HIS A 96 -8.09 12.17 -13.61
C HIS A 96 -7.28 13.45 -13.82
N MET A 97 -6.63 13.97 -12.76
CA MET A 97 -5.79 15.16 -12.82
C MET A 97 -4.59 14.93 -13.76
N ILE A 98 -3.87 13.83 -13.63
CA ILE A 98 -2.74 13.46 -14.49
C ILE A 98 -3.16 13.37 -15.95
N ARG A 99 -4.27 12.69 -16.26
CA ARG A 99 -4.79 12.62 -17.62
C ARG A 99 -5.24 13.98 -18.19
N LYS A 100 -5.73 14.87 -17.31
CA LYS A 100 -6.07 16.24 -17.72
C LYS A 100 -4.79 17.00 -18.11
N LEU A 101 -3.75 17.01 -17.28
CA LEU A 101 -2.46 17.64 -17.56
C LEU A 101 -1.84 17.12 -18.87
N LYS A 102 -1.88 15.80 -19.09
CA LYS A 102 -1.41 15.21 -20.34
C LYS A 102 -2.15 15.76 -21.56
N ARG A 103 -3.47 15.96 -21.46
CA ARG A 103 -4.29 16.44 -22.59
C ARG A 103 -4.18 17.94 -22.84
N THR A 104 -4.08 18.74 -21.77
CA THR A 104 -4.12 20.22 -21.88
C THR A 104 -2.72 20.84 -22.04
N GLU A 105 -1.69 20.22 -21.49
CA GLU A 105 -0.35 20.79 -21.37
C GLU A 105 0.74 19.86 -21.94
N ASP A 106 0.36 18.67 -22.38
CA ASP A 106 1.26 17.60 -22.87
C ASP A 106 2.35 17.17 -21.84
N ILE A 107 2.05 17.30 -20.54
CA ILE A 107 2.94 16.93 -19.45
C ILE A 107 2.66 15.47 -19.05
N ASN A 108 3.71 14.65 -19.00
CA ASN A 108 3.65 13.30 -18.45
C ASN A 108 3.99 13.33 -16.97
N VAL A 109 2.99 13.15 -16.11
CA VAL A 109 3.14 13.08 -14.66
C VAL A 109 3.10 11.61 -14.24
N PRO A 110 4.06 11.12 -13.43
CA PRO A 110 4.00 9.77 -12.86
C PRO A 110 2.84 9.68 -11.85
N TRP A 111 2.27 8.49 -11.68
CA TRP A 111 1.20 8.30 -10.71
C TRP A 111 1.71 8.00 -9.29
N LEU A 112 2.99 7.69 -9.15
CA LEU A 112 3.71 7.50 -7.89
C LEU A 112 5.11 8.11 -7.97
N LEU A 113 5.69 8.42 -6.81
CA LEU A 113 7.08 8.84 -6.67
C LEU A 113 7.79 7.98 -5.62
N SER A 114 9.06 7.64 -5.90
CA SER A 114 9.97 7.04 -4.92
C SER A 114 10.94 8.10 -4.44
N LEU A 115 11.03 8.29 -3.13
CA LEU A 115 11.89 9.29 -2.49
C LEU A 115 12.83 8.62 -1.50
N VAL A 116 14.10 8.89 -1.64
CA VAL A 116 15.11 8.59 -0.61
C VAL A 116 15.20 9.82 0.27
N ILE A 117 14.81 9.67 1.54
CA ILE A 117 14.80 10.76 2.51
C ILE A 117 16.15 10.84 3.19
N ASP A 118 16.78 12.00 3.10
CA ASP A 118 18.00 12.35 3.85
C ASP A 118 17.59 13.14 5.10
N THR A 119 17.67 12.49 6.26
CA THR A 119 17.28 13.09 7.54
C THR A 119 18.38 13.94 8.16
N SER A 120 19.58 13.95 7.59
CA SER A 120 20.72 14.73 8.10
C SER A 120 20.50 16.26 8.05
N GLN A 121 19.58 16.71 7.20
CA GLN A 121 19.25 18.13 7.03
C GLN A 121 18.20 18.57 8.06
N PRO A 122 18.44 19.65 8.83
CA PRO A 122 17.53 20.07 9.91
C PRO A 122 16.11 20.40 9.45
N ASP A 123 15.92 20.76 8.18
CA ASP A 123 14.65 21.17 7.59
C ASP A 123 14.04 20.11 6.64
N PHE A 124 14.53 18.86 6.71
CA PHE A 124 14.13 17.80 5.76
C PHE A 124 12.61 17.56 5.76
N ILE A 125 11.95 17.57 6.92
CA ILE A 125 10.49 17.42 6.98
C ILE A 125 9.80 18.49 6.13
N THR A 126 10.18 19.74 6.26
CA THR A 126 9.57 20.86 5.52
C THR A 126 9.81 20.73 4.01
N LYS A 127 11.03 20.33 3.62
CA LYS A 127 11.39 20.13 2.21
C LYS A 127 10.58 19.00 1.57
N TYR A 128 10.57 17.82 2.19
CA TYR A 128 9.84 16.69 1.63
C TYR A 128 8.32 16.86 1.71
N ASP A 129 7.80 17.51 2.77
CA ASP A 129 6.38 17.89 2.85
C ASP A 129 5.97 18.81 1.70
N SER A 130 6.85 19.75 1.31
CA SER A 130 6.63 20.57 0.12
C SER A 130 6.58 19.73 -1.16
N VAL A 131 7.44 18.73 -1.31
CA VAL A 131 7.43 17.80 -2.47
C VAL A 131 6.12 17.03 -2.53
N LEU A 132 5.66 16.48 -1.40
CA LEU A 132 4.39 15.74 -1.34
C LEU A 132 3.19 16.64 -1.67
N LYS A 133 3.18 17.89 -1.16
CA LYS A 133 2.13 18.88 -1.45
C LYS A 133 2.08 19.23 -2.93
N GLN A 134 3.22 19.53 -3.55
CA GLN A 134 3.30 19.80 -4.98
C GLN A 134 2.90 18.56 -5.82
N GLY A 135 3.32 17.37 -5.39
CA GLY A 135 2.89 16.12 -6.01
C GLY A 135 1.37 15.97 -6.02
N LYS A 136 0.70 16.27 -4.90
CA LYS A 136 -0.78 16.24 -4.82
C LYS A 136 -1.45 17.22 -5.78
N GLU A 137 -0.88 18.41 -5.99
CA GLU A 137 -1.36 19.38 -6.96
C GLU A 137 -1.29 18.85 -8.41
N LEU A 138 -0.34 17.95 -8.67
CA LEU A 138 -0.20 17.25 -9.96
C LEU A 138 -1.03 15.96 -10.05
N GLY A 139 -1.61 15.49 -8.93
CA GLY A 139 -2.41 14.27 -8.88
C GLY A 139 -1.66 13.04 -8.35
N ILE A 140 -0.47 13.21 -7.77
CA ILE A 140 0.33 12.12 -7.19
C ILE A 140 -0.07 11.95 -5.73
N TYR A 141 -0.63 10.79 -5.40
CA TYR A 141 -1.09 10.43 -4.04
C TYR A 141 -0.41 9.18 -3.48
N THR A 142 0.49 8.57 -4.22
CA THR A 142 1.19 7.34 -3.83
C THR A 142 2.69 7.59 -3.81
N TYR A 143 3.33 7.26 -2.69
CA TYR A 143 4.76 7.48 -2.49
C TYR A 143 5.42 6.25 -1.89
N PHE A 144 6.58 5.85 -2.46
CA PHE A 144 7.54 4.98 -1.80
C PHE A 144 8.55 5.86 -1.08
N LEU A 145 8.68 5.68 0.22
CA LEU A 145 9.66 6.39 1.02
C LEU A 145 10.71 5.41 1.56
N TYR A 146 11.94 5.79 1.52
CA TYR A 146 13.05 5.06 2.12
C TYR A 146 13.98 6.05 2.83
N THR A 147 14.49 5.67 3.99
CA THR A 147 15.60 6.36 4.66
C THR A 147 16.65 5.35 5.10
N LYS A 148 17.93 5.76 5.09
CA LYS A 148 19.04 4.97 5.67
C LYS A 148 19.13 5.13 7.18
N ASP A 149 18.51 6.18 7.71
CA ASP A 149 18.49 6.52 9.13
C ASP A 149 17.31 5.84 9.85
N ASP A 150 16.94 6.33 11.02
CA ASP A 150 15.80 5.80 11.76
C ASP A 150 14.47 6.14 11.04
N PRO A 151 13.66 5.14 10.63
CA PRO A 151 12.35 5.39 10.03
C PRO A 151 11.41 6.21 10.93
N ALA A 152 11.59 6.21 12.24
CA ALA A 152 10.79 7.01 13.16
C ALA A 152 10.92 8.53 12.91
N GLU A 153 12.06 8.98 12.37
CA GLU A 153 12.28 10.40 12.06
C GLU A 153 11.36 10.92 10.95
N ILE A 154 10.90 10.06 10.04
CA ILE A 154 10.04 10.47 8.93
C ILE A 154 8.53 10.29 9.20
N LEU A 155 8.13 9.75 10.35
CA LEU A 155 6.71 9.62 10.72
C LEU A 155 5.95 10.97 10.70
N PRO A 156 6.53 12.10 11.15
CA PRO A 156 5.87 13.40 11.03
C PRO A 156 5.54 13.79 9.58
N LEU A 157 6.39 13.44 8.61
CA LEU A 157 6.11 13.66 7.19
C LEU A 157 4.87 12.87 6.72
N ILE A 158 4.74 11.62 7.17
CA ILE A 158 3.60 10.75 6.89
C ILE A 158 2.33 11.33 7.53
N GLN A 159 2.41 11.74 8.78
CA GLN A 159 1.31 12.35 9.53
C GLN A 159 0.80 13.65 8.90
N ASN A 160 1.69 14.47 8.34
CA ASN A 160 1.34 15.73 7.66
C ASN A 160 0.59 15.50 6.33
N ASN A 161 0.63 14.29 5.77
CA ASN A 161 0.05 13.95 4.47
C ASN A 161 -0.95 12.78 4.55
N PRO A 162 -2.01 12.90 5.38
CA PRO A 162 -2.93 11.79 5.67
C PRO A 162 -3.76 11.32 4.48
N ASP A 163 -3.81 12.08 3.41
CA ASP A 163 -4.51 11.80 2.16
C ASP A 163 -3.63 11.11 1.10
N CYS A 164 -2.35 10.89 1.42
CA CYS A 164 -1.42 10.10 0.59
C CYS A 164 -1.34 8.64 1.07
N ALA A 165 -1.15 7.71 0.16
CA ALA A 165 -0.73 6.34 0.48
C ALA A 165 0.79 6.30 0.49
N ILE A 166 1.35 6.01 1.64
CA ILE A 166 2.80 5.91 1.83
C ILE A 166 3.19 4.45 1.98
N ILE A 167 4.06 3.98 1.12
CA ILE A 167 4.73 2.70 1.25
C ILE A 167 6.13 2.98 1.81
N LEU A 168 6.34 2.64 3.07
CA LEU A 168 7.59 2.86 3.76
C LEU A 168 8.47 1.64 3.64
N LEU A 169 9.53 1.72 2.83
CA LEU A 169 10.51 0.66 2.64
C LEU A 169 11.44 0.63 3.85
N CYS A 170 11.49 -0.50 4.55
CA CYS A 170 12.25 -0.65 5.78
C CYS A 170 13.20 -1.85 5.71
N ASP A 171 14.42 -1.66 6.17
CA ASP A 171 15.29 -2.77 6.54
C ASP A 171 14.74 -3.40 7.84
N PRO A 172 14.61 -4.74 7.95
CA PRO A 172 13.96 -5.40 9.09
C PRO A 172 14.56 -5.02 10.44
N SER A 173 15.88 -4.86 10.51
CA SER A 173 16.61 -4.45 11.73
C SER A 173 16.19 -3.07 12.27
N ARG A 174 15.46 -2.27 11.49
CA ARG A 174 14.95 -0.95 11.87
C ARG A 174 13.51 -0.98 12.36
N ILE A 175 12.83 -2.12 12.22
CA ILE A 175 11.46 -2.30 12.69
C ILE A 175 11.53 -2.77 14.14
N THR A 176 11.28 -1.83 15.04
CA THR A 176 11.32 -2.01 16.49
C THR A 176 9.93 -1.81 17.09
N GLU A 177 9.71 -2.30 18.31
CA GLU A 177 8.50 -2.01 19.09
C GLU A 177 8.22 -0.51 19.19
N GLU A 178 9.25 0.31 19.44
CA GLU A 178 9.12 1.75 19.52
C GLU A 178 8.63 2.39 18.21
N LEU A 179 9.15 1.94 17.05
CA LEU A 179 8.68 2.38 15.74
C LEU A 179 7.21 2.00 15.53
N ALA A 180 6.86 0.76 15.88
CA ALA A 180 5.51 0.24 15.74
C ALA A 180 4.52 1.03 16.62
N GLU A 181 4.81 1.25 17.90
CA GLU A 181 4.00 2.06 18.81
C GLU A 181 3.77 3.49 18.28
N LYS A 182 4.85 4.17 17.86
CA LYS A 182 4.76 5.53 17.28
C LYS A 182 3.90 5.58 16.00
N SER A 183 3.82 4.46 15.28
CA SER A 183 3.08 4.34 14.02
C SER A 183 1.61 3.99 14.19
N GLU A 184 1.16 3.62 15.38
CA GLU A 184 -0.24 3.23 15.63
C GLU A 184 -1.25 4.34 15.27
N ALA A 185 -0.85 5.60 15.43
CA ALA A 185 -1.70 6.75 15.09
C ALA A 185 -1.82 7.03 13.58
N LEU A 186 -1.03 6.37 12.74
CA LEU A 186 -0.98 6.60 11.30
C LEU A 186 -1.90 5.62 10.56
N ASN A 187 -2.79 6.14 9.71
CA ASN A 187 -3.72 5.34 8.91
C ASN A 187 -3.35 5.26 7.42
N ASN A 188 -2.25 5.87 7.03
CA ASN A 188 -1.90 6.07 5.63
C ASN A 188 -0.54 5.49 5.25
N VAL A 189 0.00 4.61 6.08
CA VAL A 189 1.29 3.95 5.86
C VAL A 189 1.13 2.43 5.76
N LEU A 190 1.87 1.83 4.84
CA LEU A 190 2.12 0.40 4.72
C LEU A 190 3.63 0.20 4.83
N PHE A 191 4.06 -0.62 5.80
CA PHE A 191 5.45 -0.98 5.98
C PHE A 191 5.82 -2.08 4.99
N ALA A 192 6.72 -1.79 4.07
CA ALA A 192 7.29 -2.79 3.19
C ALA A 192 8.62 -3.26 3.80
N VAL A 193 8.61 -4.46 4.33
CA VAL A 193 9.74 -5.10 5.01
C VAL A 193 10.63 -5.75 3.95
N LYS A 194 11.93 -5.44 3.99
CA LYS A 194 12.88 -6.11 3.11
C LYS A 194 13.01 -7.59 3.49
N TYR A 195 13.00 -8.46 2.49
CA TYR A 195 13.24 -9.88 2.70
C TYR A 195 14.70 -10.16 3.02
N ASP A 196 14.96 -10.64 4.23
CA ASP A 196 16.23 -11.16 4.73
C ASP A 196 15.97 -12.06 5.95
N ASP A 197 17.02 -12.46 6.66
CA ASP A 197 16.97 -13.36 7.83
C ASP A 197 16.30 -12.76 9.06
N GLN A 198 16.04 -11.46 9.12
CA GLN A 198 15.34 -10.76 10.21
C GLN A 198 13.89 -10.40 9.86
N ALA A 199 13.46 -10.68 8.61
CA ALA A 199 12.15 -10.26 8.13
C ALA A 199 10.99 -10.86 8.93
N GLU A 200 11.11 -12.11 9.42
CA GLU A 200 10.11 -12.77 10.25
C GLU A 200 9.82 -11.97 11.53
N ALA A 201 10.86 -11.65 12.29
CA ALA A 201 10.72 -10.89 13.53
C ALA A 201 10.07 -9.51 13.30
N ALA A 202 10.49 -8.83 12.23
CA ALA A 202 9.93 -7.53 11.85
C ALA A 202 8.45 -7.60 11.48
N CYS A 203 8.04 -8.62 10.71
CA CYS A 203 6.64 -8.83 10.36
C CYS A 203 5.78 -9.12 11.60
N LEU A 204 6.29 -9.91 12.56
CA LEU A 204 5.58 -10.21 13.80
C LEU A 204 5.34 -8.95 14.64
N VAL A 205 6.36 -8.09 14.81
CA VAL A 205 6.20 -6.79 15.49
C VAL A 205 5.09 -5.95 14.84
N LEU A 206 5.11 -5.79 13.51
CA LEU A 206 4.09 -5.01 12.81
C LEU A 206 2.69 -5.62 12.94
N ARG A 207 2.59 -6.95 12.93
CA ARG A 207 1.35 -7.70 13.09
C ARG A 207 0.76 -7.53 14.50
N ASP A 208 1.58 -7.61 15.54
CA ASP A 208 1.15 -7.46 16.94
C ASP A 208 0.59 -6.05 17.19
N HIS A 209 1.15 -5.03 16.54
CA HIS A 209 0.64 -3.65 16.54
C HIS A 209 -0.47 -3.38 15.53
N ARG A 210 -0.98 -4.41 14.83
CA ARG A 210 -2.08 -4.32 13.85
C ARG A 210 -1.82 -3.30 12.74
N LEU A 211 -0.55 -3.10 12.37
CA LEU A 211 -0.10 -2.21 11.31
C LEU A 211 -0.21 -2.89 9.94
N LEU A 212 -0.34 -2.09 8.88
CA LEU A 212 -0.29 -2.61 7.51
C LEU A 212 1.15 -2.91 7.14
N TYR A 213 1.43 -4.13 6.71
CA TYR A 213 2.75 -4.54 6.28
C TYR A 213 2.71 -5.41 5.02
N SER A 214 3.85 -5.51 4.36
CA SER A 214 4.11 -6.34 3.19
C SER A 214 5.58 -6.71 3.15
N LEU A 215 5.95 -7.65 2.28
CA LEU A 215 7.34 -7.97 2.00
C LEU A 215 7.77 -7.43 0.65
N TYR A 216 9.03 -7.04 0.54
CA TYR A 216 9.68 -6.84 -0.75
C TYR A 216 11.05 -7.51 -0.81
N HIS A 217 11.39 -8.02 -1.96
CA HIS A 217 12.69 -8.63 -2.24
C HIS A 217 13.41 -7.84 -3.33
N LEU A 218 14.59 -7.30 -2.99
CA LEU A 218 15.49 -6.69 -3.96
C LEU A 218 16.45 -7.79 -4.44
N TYR A 219 16.11 -8.44 -5.54
CA TYR A 219 16.81 -9.61 -6.01
C TYR A 219 17.98 -9.28 -6.97
N SER A 220 18.98 -10.14 -6.94
CA SER A 220 20.14 -10.18 -7.84
C SER A 220 20.04 -11.35 -8.84
N GLU A 221 21.04 -11.51 -9.71
CA GLU A 221 21.16 -12.69 -10.57
C GLU A 221 21.19 -14.01 -9.79
N GLU A 222 21.79 -14.00 -8.61
CA GLU A 222 21.98 -15.17 -7.76
C GLU A 222 20.66 -15.65 -7.15
N ASP A 223 19.71 -14.74 -6.94
CA ASP A 223 18.42 -15.04 -6.32
C ASP A 223 17.38 -15.60 -7.30
N ARG A 224 17.69 -15.64 -8.60
CA ARG A 224 16.76 -16.01 -9.67
C ARG A 224 16.10 -17.36 -9.44
N ASP A 225 16.89 -18.38 -9.13
CA ASP A 225 16.39 -19.75 -8.98
C ASP A 225 15.52 -19.88 -7.72
N GLU A 226 15.81 -19.14 -6.66
CA GLU A 226 14.99 -19.07 -5.44
C GLU A 226 13.64 -18.43 -5.70
N ILE A 227 13.62 -17.32 -6.45
CA ILE A 227 12.36 -16.65 -6.83
C ILE A 227 11.52 -17.56 -7.73
N LEU A 228 12.13 -18.20 -8.73
CA LEU A 228 11.41 -19.12 -9.63
C LEU A 228 10.90 -20.37 -8.90
N ALA A 229 11.61 -20.85 -7.88
CA ALA A 229 11.13 -21.93 -7.01
C ALA A 229 9.97 -21.50 -6.08
N GLY A 230 9.67 -20.20 -6.00
CA GLY A 230 8.60 -19.65 -5.19
C GLY A 230 8.90 -19.60 -3.70
N THR A 231 10.17 -19.73 -3.28
CA THR A 231 10.57 -19.75 -1.86
C THR A 231 10.21 -18.44 -1.18
N TYR A 232 10.53 -17.31 -1.79
CA TYR A 232 10.14 -15.98 -1.31
C TYR A 232 8.62 -15.83 -1.13
N PHE A 233 7.83 -16.29 -2.09
CA PHE A 233 6.37 -16.16 -2.03
C PHE A 233 5.75 -17.07 -0.96
N ARG A 234 6.31 -18.28 -0.73
CA ARG A 234 5.90 -19.13 0.40
C ARG A 234 6.19 -18.48 1.74
N PHE A 235 7.36 -17.88 1.88
CA PHE A 235 7.70 -17.13 3.09
C PHE A 235 6.73 -15.95 3.30
N ALA A 236 6.39 -15.20 2.26
CA ALA A 236 5.41 -14.11 2.35
C ALA A 236 4.01 -14.62 2.77
N GLU A 237 3.62 -15.81 2.32
CA GLU A 237 2.37 -16.47 2.72
C GLU A 237 2.43 -16.90 4.20
N GLU A 238 3.54 -17.50 4.65
CA GLU A 238 3.76 -17.89 6.04
C GLU A 238 3.73 -16.68 6.98
N MET A 239 4.24 -15.54 6.52
CA MET A 239 4.20 -14.27 7.25
C MET A 239 2.85 -13.54 7.13
N HIS A 240 1.86 -14.14 6.48
CA HIS A 240 0.53 -13.57 6.26
C HIS A 240 0.56 -12.18 5.60
N CYS A 241 1.53 -11.94 4.72
CA CYS A 241 1.66 -10.67 4.02
C CYS A 241 0.58 -10.56 2.93
N PRO A 242 -0.27 -9.51 2.95
CA PRO A 242 -1.30 -9.32 1.91
C PRO A 242 -0.70 -8.98 0.55
N PHE A 243 0.52 -8.47 0.54
CA PHE A 243 1.26 -8.14 -0.67
C PHE A 243 2.70 -8.63 -0.55
N ALA A 244 3.26 -9.08 -1.68
CA ALA A 244 4.66 -9.40 -1.83
C ALA A 244 5.15 -8.80 -3.15
N ALA A 245 6.29 -8.11 -3.13
CA ALA A 245 6.85 -7.46 -4.30
C ALA A 245 8.29 -7.91 -4.53
N VAL A 246 8.67 -8.03 -5.80
CA VAL A 246 10.05 -8.30 -6.21
C VAL A 246 10.55 -7.14 -7.07
N PHE A 247 11.74 -6.66 -6.77
CA PHE A 247 12.41 -5.60 -7.51
C PHE A 247 13.77 -6.09 -7.96
N SER A 248 14.06 -5.96 -9.26
CA SER A 248 15.38 -6.31 -9.77
C SER A 248 16.44 -5.31 -9.32
N ASN A 249 17.58 -5.78 -8.90
CA ASN A 249 18.76 -4.94 -8.75
C ASN A 249 19.14 -4.34 -10.12
N VAL A 250 19.80 -3.18 -10.09
CA VAL A 250 20.26 -2.48 -11.31
C VAL A 250 21.25 -3.30 -12.12
N ASP A 251 21.99 -4.20 -11.45
CA ASP A 251 23.01 -5.05 -12.06
C ASP A 251 22.44 -6.33 -12.70
N CYS A 252 21.15 -6.61 -12.55
CA CYS A 252 20.50 -7.75 -13.19
C CYS A 252 20.49 -7.62 -14.71
N SER A 253 20.74 -8.72 -15.41
CA SER A 253 20.60 -8.83 -16.85
C SER A 253 19.14 -8.60 -17.28
N ILE A 254 18.94 -8.28 -18.57
CA ILE A 254 17.58 -8.15 -19.14
C ILE A 254 16.82 -9.47 -19.06
N GLU A 255 17.52 -10.60 -19.12
CA GLU A 255 16.93 -11.95 -19.07
C GLU A 255 16.41 -12.30 -17.66
N THR A 256 17.01 -11.72 -16.62
CA THR A 256 16.62 -11.95 -15.22
C THR A 256 15.55 -10.95 -14.74
N ARG A 257 15.42 -9.79 -15.39
CA ARG A 257 14.37 -8.80 -15.12
C ARG A 257 13.04 -9.20 -15.70
#